data_c44f2883a4f002adde80016b2fac2741
#
_entry.id   c44f2883a4f002adde80016b2fac2741
#
_cell.length_a   1.000
_cell.length_b   1.000
_cell.length_c   1.000
_cell.angle_alpha   90.00
_cell.angle_beta   90.00
_cell.angle_gamma   90.00
#
_symmetry.space_group_name_H-M   'P 1'
#
loop_
_entity.id
_entity.type
_entity.pdbx_description
1 polymer ?
#
loop_
_entity_poly.entity_id
_entity_poly.type
_entity_poly.pdbx_seq_one_letter_code
_entity_poly.pdbx_strand_id
1 'polypeptide(L)'
;MIQTTHAAEMEATMGSGAMGVIKETFLVPSNLYRVYLTFMAQILSQWSGAGSITVYAPDLFKLLGVTGENESLLVTAVFGIIKLIAAILCALFLVDVIGRKRALLIGITLQAISMVYIAGFLTSVPAMGVDENYTLPADKKGASEGAIAMIYVSGFGWALGWNSMQYLLTAELFPLRIRALCTSMAMTLHFANQYGNARAVPNMLLPVATGGIDPKGTFWCFAAITIIGGVWVWFSIPETAGRSLESMDRLFALPWYK
;
A
#
# COMPACT_ATOMS: atom_id res chain seq x y z
N MET A 1 8.92 8.85 -32.94
CA MET A 1 9.14 10.19 -33.52
C MET A 1 8.61 11.31 -32.62
N ILE A 2 7.35 11.31 -32.12
CA ILE A 2 6.82 12.37 -31.25
C ILE A 2 7.53 12.46 -29.89
N GLN A 3 7.89 11.34 -29.26
CA GLN A 3 8.64 11.33 -28.00
C GLN A 3 10.06 11.88 -28.12
N THR A 4 10.70 11.66 -29.26
CA THR A 4 12.04 12.20 -29.52
C THR A 4 12.02 13.71 -29.71
N THR A 5 10.98 14.26 -30.34
CA THR A 5 10.79 15.71 -30.49
C THR A 5 10.48 16.38 -29.14
N HIS A 6 9.58 15.80 -28.34
CA HIS A 6 9.26 16.34 -27.01
C HIS A 6 10.44 16.30 -26.04
N ALA A 7 11.23 15.22 -26.07
CA ALA A 7 12.46 15.12 -25.28
C ALA A 7 13.51 16.14 -25.73
N ALA A 8 13.66 16.38 -27.04
CA ALA A 8 14.57 17.38 -27.58
C ALA A 8 14.13 18.82 -27.26
N GLU A 9 12.82 19.11 -27.31
CA GLU A 9 12.27 20.41 -26.92
C GLU A 9 12.49 20.70 -25.42
N MET A 10 12.27 19.69 -24.55
CA MET A 10 12.52 19.82 -23.13
C MET A 10 14.02 19.97 -22.81
N GLU A 11 14.87 19.27 -23.55
CA GLU A 11 16.32 19.41 -23.44
C GLU A 11 16.81 20.81 -23.87
N ALA A 12 16.25 21.36 -24.92
CA ALA A 12 16.54 22.69 -25.39
C ALA A 12 16.07 23.76 -24.40
N THR A 13 14.91 23.54 -23.72
CA THR A 13 14.30 24.52 -22.83
C THR A 13 14.87 24.45 -21.40
N MET A 14 15.10 23.23 -20.88
CA MET A 14 15.51 23.00 -19.48
C MET A 14 16.99 22.69 -19.33
N GLY A 15 17.72 22.51 -20.42
CA GLY A 15 19.14 22.15 -20.45
C GLY A 15 19.40 20.64 -20.45
N SER A 16 20.58 20.28 -20.95
CA SER A 16 21.10 18.92 -20.92
C SER A 16 21.72 18.58 -19.57
N GLY A 17 21.63 17.31 -19.17
CA GLY A 17 22.26 16.80 -17.95
C GLY A 17 21.35 16.76 -16.71
N ALA A 18 21.92 16.39 -15.56
CA ALA A 18 21.20 16.12 -14.33
C ALA A 18 20.39 17.31 -13.82
N MET A 19 20.92 18.53 -13.92
CA MET A 19 20.23 19.73 -13.49
C MET A 19 18.99 20.02 -14.35
N GLY A 20 19.04 19.74 -15.66
CA GLY A 20 17.89 19.87 -16.55
C GLY A 20 16.77 18.91 -16.17
N VAL A 21 17.11 17.64 -15.87
CA VAL A 21 16.15 16.62 -15.41
C VAL A 21 15.50 17.03 -14.09
N ILE A 22 16.26 17.55 -13.14
CA ILE A 22 15.72 18.04 -11.86
C ILE A 22 14.76 19.22 -12.09
N LYS A 23 15.15 20.20 -12.90
CA LYS A 23 14.29 21.36 -13.23
C LYS A 23 12.99 20.89 -13.90
N GLU A 24 13.08 20.00 -14.88
CA GLU A 24 11.89 19.45 -15.55
C GLU A 24 10.96 18.71 -14.59
N THR A 25 11.50 17.98 -13.64
CA THR A 25 10.72 17.24 -12.65
C THR A 25 9.93 18.17 -11.73
N PHE A 26 10.51 19.25 -11.26
CA PHE A 26 9.92 20.09 -10.21
C PHE A 26 9.31 21.41 -10.72
N LEU A 27 9.74 21.92 -11.87
CA LEU A 27 9.20 23.18 -12.42
C LEU A 27 8.06 22.98 -13.43
N VAL A 28 7.94 21.80 -14.03
CA VAL A 28 6.83 21.50 -14.93
C VAL A 28 5.63 21.01 -14.12
N PRO A 29 4.49 21.74 -14.09
CA PRO A 29 3.34 21.42 -13.22
C PRO A 29 2.77 20.02 -13.43
N SER A 30 2.75 19.52 -14.68
CA SER A 30 2.27 18.16 -14.97
C SER A 30 3.18 17.08 -14.38
N ASN A 31 4.49 17.30 -14.38
CA ASN A 31 5.45 16.37 -13.78
C ASN A 31 5.41 16.43 -12.25
N LEU A 32 5.27 17.63 -11.68
CA LEU A 32 5.12 17.81 -10.24
C LEU A 32 3.85 17.10 -9.73
N TYR A 33 2.75 17.16 -10.47
CA TYR A 33 1.53 16.41 -10.13
C TYR A 33 1.74 14.89 -10.17
N ARG A 34 2.48 14.37 -11.15
CA ARG A 34 2.84 12.93 -11.22
C ARG A 34 3.71 12.51 -10.03
N VAL A 35 4.68 13.36 -9.64
CA VAL A 35 5.50 13.14 -8.43
C VAL A 35 4.62 13.10 -7.18
N TYR A 36 3.68 14.04 -7.03
CA TYR A 36 2.71 14.04 -5.94
C TYR A 36 1.90 12.74 -5.88
N LEU A 37 1.33 12.30 -7.02
CA LEU A 37 0.55 11.06 -7.08
C LEU A 37 1.37 9.85 -6.65
N THR A 38 2.59 9.74 -7.16
CA THR A 38 3.48 8.62 -6.84
C THR A 38 3.90 8.64 -5.38
N PHE A 39 4.27 9.79 -4.82
CA PHE A 39 4.69 9.93 -3.43
C PHE A 39 3.54 9.60 -2.48
N MET A 40 2.34 10.12 -2.74
CA MET A 40 1.16 9.80 -1.94
C MET A 40 0.82 8.31 -2.00
N ALA A 41 0.93 7.67 -3.17
CA ALA A 41 0.74 6.22 -3.30
C ALA A 41 1.74 5.44 -2.44
N GLN A 42 3.03 5.83 -2.42
CA GLN A 42 4.05 5.18 -1.59
C GLN A 42 3.77 5.34 -0.09
N ILE A 43 3.39 6.54 0.36
CA ILE A 43 3.07 6.80 1.77
C ILE A 43 1.84 5.99 2.18
N LEU A 44 0.73 6.10 1.45
CA LEU A 44 -0.53 5.42 1.77
C LEU A 44 -0.39 3.91 1.76
N SER A 45 0.37 3.34 0.81
CA SER A 45 0.63 1.91 0.75
C SER A 45 1.35 1.40 1.98
N GLN A 46 2.39 2.10 2.45
CA GLN A 46 3.18 1.67 3.61
C GLN A 46 2.40 1.80 4.92
N TRP A 47 1.66 2.91 5.10
CA TRP A 47 0.89 3.15 6.32
C TRP A 47 -0.49 2.49 6.34
N SER A 48 -0.87 1.73 5.29
CA SER A 48 -2.08 0.89 5.28
C SER A 48 -1.99 -0.34 6.20
N GLY A 49 -0.83 -0.58 6.83
CA GLY A 49 -0.60 -1.65 7.79
C GLY A 49 -0.23 -3.01 7.19
N ALA A 50 -0.33 -3.21 5.88
CA ALA A 50 -0.05 -4.50 5.26
C ALA A 50 1.43 -4.91 5.34
N GLY A 51 2.36 -3.95 5.24
CA GLY A 51 3.78 -4.17 5.47
C GLY A 51 4.05 -4.66 6.89
N SER A 52 3.41 -4.02 7.87
CA SER A 52 3.53 -4.37 9.29
C SER A 52 2.95 -5.75 9.60
N ILE A 53 1.77 -6.06 9.07
CA ILE A 53 1.19 -7.40 9.19
C ILE A 53 2.15 -8.46 8.62
N THR A 54 2.85 -8.16 7.54
CA THR A 54 3.81 -9.10 6.96
C THR A 54 5.02 -9.33 7.85
N VAL A 55 5.57 -8.27 8.43
CA VAL A 55 6.76 -8.33 9.29
C VAL A 55 6.42 -8.98 10.65
N TYR A 56 5.29 -8.61 11.23
CA TYR A 56 4.86 -9.05 12.56
C TYR A 56 3.78 -10.14 12.50
N ALA A 57 3.64 -10.85 11.39
CA ALA A 57 2.63 -11.89 11.21
C ALA A 57 2.63 -12.94 12.32
N PRO A 58 3.77 -13.53 12.74
CA PRO A 58 3.78 -14.51 13.83
C PRO A 58 3.22 -13.94 15.14
N ASP A 59 3.58 -12.72 15.48
CA ASP A 59 3.14 -12.07 16.71
C ASP A 59 1.64 -11.70 16.65
N LEU A 60 1.17 -11.27 15.49
CA LEU A 60 -0.24 -10.98 15.26
C LEU A 60 -1.11 -12.23 15.27
N PHE A 61 -0.62 -13.37 14.76
CA PHE A 61 -1.32 -14.64 14.88
C PHE A 61 -1.38 -15.12 16.33
N LYS A 62 -0.30 -14.98 17.09
CA LYS A 62 -0.29 -15.25 18.54
C LYS A 62 -1.27 -14.33 19.29
N LEU A 63 -1.25 -13.05 18.96
CA LEU A 63 -2.21 -12.06 19.48
C LEU A 63 -3.66 -12.49 19.25
N LEU A 64 -3.98 -13.08 18.09
CA LEU A 64 -5.31 -13.55 17.74
C LEU A 64 -5.61 -14.97 18.24
N GLY A 65 -4.79 -15.56 19.10
CA GLY A 65 -5.08 -16.81 19.79
C GLY A 65 -4.45 -18.07 19.21
N VAL A 66 -3.49 -17.97 18.28
CA VAL A 66 -2.68 -19.10 17.84
C VAL A 66 -1.62 -19.39 18.91
N THR A 67 -1.73 -20.52 19.61
CA THR A 67 -0.97 -20.78 20.85
C THR A 67 0.34 -21.55 20.65
N GLY A 68 0.56 -22.21 19.52
CA GLY A 68 1.77 -23.00 19.23
C GLY A 68 2.82 -22.21 18.45
N GLU A 69 4.11 -22.34 18.79
CA GLU A 69 5.19 -21.74 17.98
C GLU A 69 5.21 -22.31 16.56
N ASN A 70 5.12 -23.64 16.42
CA ASN A 70 5.06 -24.30 15.12
C ASN A 70 3.79 -23.93 14.35
N GLU A 71 2.66 -23.77 15.04
CA GLU A 71 1.40 -23.33 14.45
C GLU A 71 1.49 -21.90 13.93
N SER A 72 2.08 -21.00 14.72
CA SER A 72 2.30 -19.59 14.32
C SER A 72 3.20 -19.48 13.08
N LEU A 73 4.26 -20.29 13.00
CA LEU A 73 5.12 -20.34 11.82
C LEU A 73 4.42 -20.93 10.60
N LEU A 74 3.62 -21.99 10.78
CA LEU A 74 2.84 -22.60 9.70
C LEU A 74 1.82 -21.60 9.11
N VAL A 75 1.05 -20.94 9.97
CA VAL A 75 0.06 -19.94 9.59
C VAL A 75 0.72 -18.78 8.85
N THR A 76 1.91 -18.36 9.28
CA THR A 76 2.70 -17.34 8.61
C THR A 76 3.21 -17.80 7.25
N ALA A 77 3.64 -19.05 7.12
CA ALA A 77 4.05 -19.61 5.83
C ALA A 77 2.88 -19.66 4.83
N VAL A 78 1.69 -20.08 5.28
CA VAL A 78 0.45 -20.06 4.49
C VAL A 78 0.10 -18.63 4.04
N PHE A 79 0.29 -17.64 4.93
CA PHE A 79 0.11 -16.23 4.60
C PHE A 79 1.02 -15.78 3.44
N GLY A 80 2.30 -16.20 3.46
CA GLY A 80 3.24 -15.95 2.38
C GLY A 80 2.81 -16.57 1.05
N ILE A 81 2.33 -17.83 1.09
CA ILE A 81 1.84 -18.55 -0.09
C ILE A 81 0.61 -17.85 -0.69
N ILE A 82 -0.35 -17.43 0.14
CA ILE A 82 -1.54 -16.69 -0.32
C ILE A 82 -1.14 -15.40 -1.01
N LYS A 83 -0.20 -14.64 -0.45
CA LYS A 83 0.32 -13.41 -1.07
C LYS A 83 1.01 -13.69 -2.41
N LEU A 84 1.78 -14.77 -2.51
CA LEU A 84 2.43 -15.17 -3.75
C LEU A 84 1.40 -15.50 -4.83
N ILE A 85 0.39 -16.32 -4.50
CA ILE A 85 -0.70 -16.67 -5.42
C ILE A 85 -1.43 -15.39 -5.88
N ALA A 86 -1.76 -14.51 -4.94
CA ALA A 86 -2.42 -13.24 -5.26
C ALA A 86 -1.59 -12.36 -6.19
N ALA A 87 -0.28 -12.26 -5.97
CA ALA A 87 0.63 -11.50 -6.83
C ALA A 87 0.71 -12.08 -8.25
N ILE A 88 0.77 -13.43 -8.37
CA ILE A 88 0.76 -14.13 -9.68
C ILE A 88 -0.56 -13.88 -10.41
N LEU A 89 -1.70 -14.03 -9.73
CA LEU A 89 -3.03 -13.76 -10.31
C LEU A 89 -3.16 -12.31 -10.77
N CYS A 90 -2.65 -11.37 -9.97
CA CYS A 90 -2.62 -9.96 -10.33
C CYS A 90 -1.80 -9.73 -11.60
N ALA A 91 -0.57 -10.23 -11.63
CA ALA A 91 0.36 -10.00 -12.74
C ALA A 91 -0.09 -10.64 -14.05
N LEU A 92 -0.72 -11.82 -14.01
CA LEU A 92 -1.11 -12.56 -15.21
C LEU A 92 -2.50 -12.17 -15.74
N PHE A 93 -3.43 -11.81 -14.87
CA PHE A 93 -4.84 -11.71 -15.27
C PHE A 93 -5.49 -10.36 -14.94
N LEU A 94 -5.21 -9.76 -13.78
CA LEU A 94 -6.01 -8.62 -13.33
C LEU A 94 -5.55 -7.30 -13.95
N VAL A 95 -4.25 -7.09 -14.05
CA VAL A 95 -3.67 -5.80 -14.47
C VAL A 95 -4.14 -5.39 -15.86
N ASP A 96 -4.15 -6.34 -16.81
CA ASP A 96 -4.46 -6.07 -18.22
C ASP A 96 -5.96 -6.20 -18.52
N VAL A 97 -6.70 -7.06 -17.79
CA VAL A 97 -8.13 -7.31 -18.03
C VAL A 97 -9.02 -6.31 -17.29
N ILE A 98 -8.77 -6.07 -16.01
CA ILE A 98 -9.64 -5.23 -15.16
C ILE A 98 -9.20 -3.76 -15.21
N GLY A 99 -7.93 -3.50 -15.43
CA GLY A 99 -7.33 -2.17 -15.39
C GLY A 99 -6.65 -1.84 -14.06
N ARG A 100 -5.69 -0.92 -14.12
CA ARG A 100 -4.79 -0.60 -12.98
C ARG A 100 -5.55 0.00 -11.80
N LYS A 101 -6.36 1.02 -12.04
CA LYS A 101 -7.14 1.70 -10.99
C LYS A 101 -8.16 0.77 -10.35
N ARG A 102 -8.87 -0.03 -11.14
CA ARG A 102 -9.90 -0.95 -10.63
C ARG A 102 -9.28 -2.06 -9.78
N ALA A 103 -8.18 -2.68 -10.24
CA ALA A 103 -7.46 -3.69 -9.48
C ALA A 103 -6.95 -3.13 -8.13
N LEU A 104 -6.40 -1.91 -8.14
CA LEU A 104 -5.96 -1.22 -6.93
C LEU A 104 -7.13 -0.98 -5.96
N LEU A 105 -8.28 -0.50 -6.43
CA LEU A 105 -9.45 -0.26 -5.59
C LEU A 105 -10.03 -1.55 -5.01
N ILE A 106 -10.08 -2.64 -5.79
CA ILE A 106 -10.51 -3.96 -5.28
C ILE A 106 -9.58 -4.40 -4.14
N GLY A 107 -8.26 -4.31 -4.34
CA GLY A 107 -7.29 -4.69 -3.32
C GLY A 107 -7.41 -3.84 -2.05
N ILE A 108 -7.56 -2.52 -2.18
CA ILE A 108 -7.75 -1.60 -1.04
C ILE A 108 -9.06 -1.89 -0.32
N THR A 109 -10.15 -2.19 -1.04
CA THR A 109 -11.45 -2.50 -0.43
C THR A 109 -11.38 -3.78 0.40
N LEU A 110 -10.76 -4.85 -0.13
CA LEU A 110 -10.54 -6.08 0.62
C LEU A 110 -9.70 -5.85 1.88
N GLN A 111 -8.65 -5.05 1.75
CA GLN A 111 -7.79 -4.69 2.88
C GLN A 111 -8.55 -3.86 3.92
N ALA A 112 -9.33 -2.86 3.50
CA ALA A 112 -10.11 -2.02 4.41
C ALA A 112 -11.14 -2.84 5.21
N ILE A 113 -11.88 -3.72 4.54
CA ILE A 113 -12.84 -4.64 5.20
C ILE A 113 -12.12 -5.49 6.25
N SER A 114 -10.97 -6.05 5.90
CA SER A 114 -10.17 -6.87 6.81
C SER A 114 -9.68 -6.09 8.02
N MET A 115 -9.15 -4.88 7.83
CA MET A 115 -8.66 -4.02 8.92
C MET A 115 -9.80 -3.61 9.86
N VAL A 116 -10.97 -3.23 9.32
CA VAL A 116 -12.15 -2.88 10.11
C VAL A 116 -12.64 -4.08 10.93
N TYR A 117 -12.68 -5.28 10.33
CA TYR A 117 -13.08 -6.48 11.07
C TYR A 117 -12.13 -6.79 12.23
N ILE A 118 -10.81 -6.78 11.99
CA ILE A 118 -9.80 -7.05 13.02
C ILE A 118 -9.88 -5.98 14.13
N ALA A 119 -9.98 -4.70 13.76
CA ALA A 119 -10.14 -3.61 14.72
C ALA A 119 -11.41 -3.74 15.57
N GLY A 120 -12.53 -4.11 14.94
CA GLY A 120 -13.81 -4.37 15.62
C GLY A 120 -13.72 -5.56 16.57
N PHE A 121 -13.11 -6.65 16.15
CA PHE A 121 -12.86 -7.81 17.00
C PHE A 121 -12.03 -7.44 18.23
N LEU A 122 -10.88 -6.79 18.05
CA LEU A 122 -10.01 -6.36 19.15
C LEU A 122 -10.70 -5.33 20.07
N THR A 123 -11.64 -4.55 19.56
CA THR A 123 -12.46 -3.66 20.38
C THR A 123 -13.46 -4.45 21.26
N SER A 124 -13.98 -5.58 20.75
CA SER A 124 -14.89 -6.45 21.50
C SER A 124 -14.17 -7.30 22.57
N VAL A 125 -12.84 -7.38 22.50
CA VAL A 125 -11.98 -8.14 23.41
C VAL A 125 -10.79 -7.28 23.83
N PRO A 126 -11.01 -6.19 24.61
CA PRO A 126 -9.97 -5.18 24.86
C PRO A 126 -8.79 -5.67 25.69
N ALA A 127 -8.91 -6.76 26.44
CA ALA A 127 -7.82 -7.37 27.19
C ALA A 127 -6.83 -8.17 26.31
N MET A 128 -7.24 -8.50 25.09
CA MET A 128 -6.43 -9.29 24.17
C MET A 128 -5.22 -8.49 23.66
N GLY A 129 -4.02 -9.02 23.93
CA GLY A 129 -2.76 -8.36 23.60
C GLY A 129 -2.34 -7.23 24.56
N VAL A 130 -3.12 -7.00 25.63
CA VAL A 130 -2.80 -6.06 26.72
C VAL A 130 -2.48 -6.82 28.00
N ASP A 131 -3.20 -7.91 28.26
CA ASP A 131 -3.01 -8.78 29.42
C ASP A 131 -2.36 -10.09 28.96
N GLU A 132 -1.16 -10.39 29.45
CA GLU A 132 -0.39 -11.60 29.10
C GLU A 132 -1.10 -12.91 29.53
N ASN A 133 -1.92 -12.87 30.56
CA ASN A 133 -2.65 -14.03 31.09
C ASN A 133 -4.07 -14.14 30.56
N TYR A 134 -4.46 -13.30 29.59
CA TYR A 134 -5.81 -13.32 29.06
C TYR A 134 -6.07 -14.61 28.26
N THR A 135 -7.13 -15.32 28.64
CA THR A 135 -7.63 -16.48 27.90
C THR A 135 -8.89 -16.11 27.15
N LEU A 136 -8.92 -16.37 25.84
CA LEU A 136 -10.06 -16.04 25.01
C LEU A 136 -11.30 -16.86 25.42
N PRO A 137 -12.46 -16.23 25.72
CA PRO A 137 -13.70 -16.93 26.00
C PRO A 137 -14.16 -17.81 24.82
N ALA A 138 -14.77 -18.94 25.14
CA ALA A 138 -15.17 -19.92 24.11
C ALA A 138 -16.19 -19.37 23.10
N ASP A 139 -17.05 -18.43 23.53
CA ASP A 139 -18.00 -17.72 22.66
C ASP A 139 -17.35 -16.77 21.65
N LYS A 140 -16.12 -16.32 21.91
CA LYS A 140 -15.33 -15.44 21.02
C LYS A 140 -14.37 -16.18 20.09
N LYS A 141 -14.22 -17.49 20.25
CA LYS A 141 -13.27 -18.29 19.46
C LYS A 141 -13.55 -18.22 17.95
N GLY A 142 -14.81 -18.34 17.54
CA GLY A 142 -15.17 -18.22 16.12
C GLY A 142 -14.88 -16.84 15.53
N ALA A 143 -15.04 -15.77 16.32
CA ALA A 143 -14.70 -14.42 15.88
C ALA A 143 -13.17 -14.23 15.75
N SER A 144 -12.40 -14.88 16.62
CA SER A 144 -10.92 -14.91 16.54
C SER A 144 -10.43 -15.64 15.30
N GLU A 145 -10.99 -16.80 14.99
CA GLU A 145 -10.71 -17.53 13.75
C GLU A 145 -11.08 -16.69 12.51
N GLY A 146 -12.19 -15.94 12.58
CA GLY A 146 -12.57 -14.94 11.59
C GLY A 146 -11.52 -13.85 11.43
N ALA A 147 -10.94 -13.34 12.54
CA ALA A 147 -9.89 -12.32 12.49
C ALA A 147 -8.60 -12.85 11.86
N ILE A 148 -8.24 -14.11 12.13
CA ILE A 148 -7.13 -14.81 11.47
C ILE A 148 -7.38 -14.91 9.96
N ALA A 149 -8.58 -15.32 9.54
CA ALA A 149 -8.96 -15.36 8.12
C ALA A 149 -8.87 -13.98 7.47
N MET A 150 -9.24 -12.91 8.19
CA MET A 150 -9.14 -11.53 7.69
C MET A 150 -7.69 -11.07 7.53
N ILE A 151 -6.71 -11.59 8.27
CA ILE A 151 -5.30 -11.34 7.98
C ILE A 151 -4.93 -11.88 6.59
N TYR A 152 -5.39 -13.07 6.24
CA TYR A 152 -5.14 -13.64 4.91
C TYR A 152 -5.81 -12.82 3.81
N VAL A 153 -7.06 -12.40 4.02
CA VAL A 153 -7.79 -11.53 3.07
C VAL A 153 -7.07 -10.18 2.90
N SER A 154 -6.56 -9.60 3.99
CA SER A 154 -5.76 -8.38 3.95
C SER A 154 -4.48 -8.55 3.12
N GLY A 155 -3.75 -9.66 3.31
CA GLY A 155 -2.55 -9.98 2.55
C GLY A 155 -2.83 -10.20 1.06
N PHE A 156 -3.91 -10.89 0.75
CA PHE A 156 -4.40 -11.08 -0.61
C PHE A 156 -4.77 -9.72 -1.25
N GLY A 157 -5.57 -8.91 -0.56
CA GLY A 157 -5.96 -7.57 -1.02
C GLY A 157 -4.76 -6.65 -1.25
N TRP A 158 -3.76 -6.68 -0.36
CA TRP A 158 -2.54 -5.90 -0.51
C TRP A 158 -1.71 -6.36 -1.72
N ALA A 159 -1.59 -7.66 -1.94
CA ALA A 159 -0.85 -8.21 -3.07
C ALA A 159 -1.51 -7.87 -4.42
N LEU A 160 -2.85 -7.86 -4.49
CA LEU A 160 -3.59 -7.42 -5.67
C LEU A 160 -3.52 -5.91 -5.89
N GLY A 161 -3.59 -5.15 -4.81
CA GLY A 161 -3.69 -3.69 -4.83
C GLY A 161 -2.32 -3.01 -4.77
N TRP A 162 -1.99 -2.50 -3.60
CA TRP A 162 -0.83 -1.65 -3.39
C TRP A 162 0.49 -2.27 -3.84
N ASN A 163 0.74 -3.54 -3.52
CA ASN A 163 2.03 -4.18 -3.80
C ASN A 163 2.40 -4.15 -5.28
N SER A 164 1.46 -4.48 -6.16
CA SER A 164 1.71 -4.54 -7.60
C SER A 164 1.56 -3.17 -8.25
N MET A 165 0.52 -2.41 -7.86
CA MET A 165 0.14 -1.18 -8.56
C MET A 165 1.05 0.00 -8.25
N GLN A 166 1.58 0.13 -7.04
CA GLN A 166 2.48 1.25 -6.71
C GLN A 166 3.75 1.28 -7.56
N TYR A 167 4.33 0.11 -7.86
CA TYR A 167 5.51 0.02 -8.72
C TYR A 167 5.18 0.26 -10.18
N LEU A 168 4.07 -0.33 -10.64
CA LEU A 168 3.61 -0.19 -12.01
C LEU A 168 3.25 1.28 -12.32
N LEU A 169 2.47 1.92 -11.47
CA LEU A 169 2.13 3.34 -11.59
C LEU A 169 3.38 4.22 -11.63
N THR A 170 4.35 3.95 -10.75
CA THR A 170 5.63 4.69 -10.74
C THR A 170 6.37 4.54 -12.07
N ALA A 171 6.32 3.37 -12.71
CA ALA A 171 6.98 3.15 -13.99
C ALA A 171 6.22 3.76 -15.18
N GLU A 172 4.88 3.77 -15.15
CA GLU A 172 4.03 4.21 -16.26
C GLU A 172 3.76 5.73 -16.27
N LEU A 173 3.75 6.39 -15.11
CA LEU A 173 3.36 7.79 -15.01
C LEU A 173 4.40 8.77 -15.57
N PHE A 174 5.67 8.42 -15.54
CA PHE A 174 6.75 9.35 -15.87
C PHE A 174 7.24 9.24 -17.32
N PRO A 175 7.49 10.40 -17.98
CA PRO A 175 8.21 10.45 -19.25
C PRO A 175 9.60 9.79 -19.13
N LEU A 176 10.08 9.21 -20.23
CA LEU A 176 11.34 8.43 -20.23
C LEU A 176 12.52 9.21 -19.64
N ARG A 177 12.61 10.53 -19.93
CA ARG A 177 13.73 11.38 -19.54
C ARG A 177 13.87 11.53 -18.02
N ILE A 178 12.76 11.73 -17.30
CA ILE A 178 12.76 11.95 -15.84
C ILE A 178 12.46 10.68 -15.04
N ARG A 179 12.05 9.59 -15.70
CA ARG A 179 11.58 8.35 -15.07
C ARG A 179 12.58 7.77 -14.08
N ALA A 180 13.86 7.69 -14.46
CA ALA A 180 14.89 7.12 -13.58
C ALA A 180 15.03 7.89 -12.27
N LEU A 181 15.07 9.23 -12.33
CA LEU A 181 15.12 10.09 -11.16
C LEU A 181 13.88 9.93 -10.28
N CYS A 182 12.68 10.05 -10.88
CA CYS A 182 11.42 9.96 -10.15
C CYS A 182 11.19 8.60 -9.51
N THR A 183 11.56 7.51 -10.24
CA THR A 183 11.49 6.15 -9.68
C THR A 183 12.45 5.98 -8.51
N SER A 184 13.69 6.47 -8.62
CA SER A 184 14.66 6.41 -7.51
C SER A 184 14.17 7.18 -6.27
N MET A 185 13.60 8.37 -6.47
CA MET A 185 13.02 9.17 -5.38
C MET A 185 11.82 8.46 -4.73
N ALA A 186 10.94 7.88 -5.56
CA ALA A 186 9.78 7.12 -5.07
C ALA A 186 10.21 5.89 -4.26
N MET A 187 11.24 5.15 -4.73
CA MET A 187 11.78 4.00 -4.00
C MET A 187 12.47 4.41 -2.70
N THR A 188 13.20 5.51 -2.71
CA THR A 188 13.80 6.07 -1.48
C THR A 188 12.72 6.39 -0.45
N LEU A 189 11.65 7.04 -0.88
CA LEU A 189 10.50 7.35 -0.01
C LEU A 189 9.80 6.09 0.47
N HIS A 190 9.63 5.08 -0.42
CA HIS A 190 9.06 3.79 -0.08
C HIS A 190 9.80 3.13 1.08
N PHE A 191 11.10 2.92 0.95
CA PHE A 191 11.92 2.28 1.97
C PHE A 191 12.05 3.10 3.25
N ALA A 192 12.08 4.43 3.15
CA ALA A 192 12.05 5.31 4.31
C ALA A 192 10.74 5.15 5.10
N ASN A 193 9.59 5.12 4.43
CA ASN A 193 8.30 4.87 5.07
C ASN A 193 8.17 3.45 5.61
N GLN A 194 8.70 2.44 4.90
CA GLN A 194 8.74 1.07 5.37
C GLN A 194 9.55 0.93 6.67
N TYR A 195 10.73 1.56 6.73
CA TYR A 195 11.52 1.61 7.95
C TYR A 195 10.78 2.33 9.09
N GLY A 196 10.20 3.50 8.79
CA GLY A 196 9.41 4.27 9.76
C GLY A 196 8.24 3.46 10.33
N ASN A 197 7.52 2.78 9.47
CA ASN A 197 6.41 1.90 9.85
C ASN A 197 6.90 0.71 10.70
N ALA A 198 7.93 0.00 10.26
CA ALA A 198 8.51 -1.11 11.01
C ALA A 198 8.99 -0.70 12.41
N ARG A 199 9.46 0.54 12.58
CA ARG A 199 9.88 1.07 13.89
C ARG A 199 8.70 1.56 14.74
N ALA A 200 7.66 2.11 14.11
CA ALA A 200 6.51 2.68 14.82
C ALA A 200 5.56 1.59 15.35
N VAL A 201 5.30 0.54 14.57
CA VAL A 201 4.27 -0.46 14.88
C VAL A 201 4.47 -1.21 16.19
N PRO A 202 5.66 -1.69 16.58
CA PRO A 202 5.85 -2.29 17.89
C PRO A 202 5.44 -1.35 19.03
N ASN A 203 5.78 -0.06 18.91
CA ASN A 203 5.40 0.94 19.91
C ASN A 203 3.90 1.23 19.89
N MET A 204 3.26 1.22 18.72
CA MET A 204 1.80 1.40 18.60
C MET A 204 1.03 0.25 19.23
N LEU A 205 1.55 -0.98 19.14
CA LEU A 205 0.91 -2.18 19.72
C LEU A 205 1.00 -2.23 21.25
N LEU A 206 1.89 -1.45 21.88
CA LEU A 206 2.00 -1.40 23.34
C LEU A 206 0.71 -0.88 23.97
N PRO A 207 0.42 -1.28 25.23
CA PRO A 207 -0.69 -0.74 26.01
C PRO A 207 -0.61 0.79 26.16
N VAL A 208 -1.75 1.44 26.22
CA VAL A 208 -1.85 2.90 26.45
C VAL A 208 -1.10 3.32 27.71
N ALA A 209 -1.13 2.48 28.75
CA ALA A 209 -0.40 2.73 30.00
C ALA A 209 1.13 2.87 29.83
N THR A 210 1.69 2.27 28.77
CA THR A 210 3.11 2.31 28.45
C THR A 210 3.45 3.25 27.29
N GLY A 211 2.47 4.08 26.85
CA GLY A 211 2.66 5.07 25.78
C GLY A 211 2.32 4.58 24.38
N GLY A 212 1.75 3.40 24.22
CA GLY A 212 1.20 2.90 22.96
C GLY A 212 -0.25 3.33 22.72
N ILE A 213 -0.91 2.74 21.74
CA ILE A 213 -2.32 2.99 21.42
C ILE A 213 -3.17 1.70 21.46
N ASP A 214 -2.68 0.66 22.06
CA ASP A 214 -3.19 -0.71 22.09
C ASP A 214 -3.28 -1.36 20.69
N PRO A 215 -3.36 -2.70 20.61
CA PRO A 215 -3.60 -3.37 19.32
C PRO A 215 -4.88 -2.88 18.62
N LYS A 216 -5.99 -2.68 19.36
CA LYS A 216 -7.23 -2.15 18.79
C LYS A 216 -7.04 -0.79 18.13
N GLY A 217 -6.35 0.14 18.78
CA GLY A 217 -6.08 1.49 18.26
C GLY A 217 -5.19 1.45 17.02
N THR A 218 -4.19 0.57 17.00
CA THR A 218 -3.30 0.36 15.87
C THR A 218 -4.07 -0.10 14.64
N PHE A 219 -4.96 -1.10 14.76
CA PHE A 219 -5.76 -1.59 13.65
C PHE A 219 -6.83 -0.57 13.19
N TRP A 220 -7.41 0.24 14.09
CA TRP A 220 -8.27 1.35 13.69
C TRP A 220 -7.51 2.42 12.91
N CYS A 221 -6.27 2.72 13.28
CA CYS A 221 -5.40 3.64 12.55
C CYS A 221 -5.14 3.10 11.12
N PHE A 222 -4.79 1.82 10.98
CA PHE A 222 -4.59 1.20 9.67
C PHE A 222 -5.87 1.18 8.83
N ALA A 223 -7.02 0.88 9.44
CA ALA A 223 -8.32 0.92 8.76
C ALA A 223 -8.62 2.33 8.22
N ALA A 224 -8.43 3.36 9.04
CA ALA A 224 -8.66 4.74 8.64
C ALA A 224 -7.75 5.16 7.48
N ILE A 225 -6.44 4.88 7.57
CA ILE A 225 -5.47 5.20 6.50
C ILE A 225 -5.80 4.45 5.21
N THR A 226 -6.20 3.17 5.30
CA THR A 226 -6.57 2.37 4.14
C THR A 226 -7.83 2.93 3.46
N ILE A 227 -8.85 3.32 4.23
CA ILE A 227 -10.07 3.95 3.70
C ILE A 227 -9.76 5.29 3.05
N ILE A 228 -8.98 6.15 3.73
CA ILE A 228 -8.53 7.44 3.17
C ILE A 228 -7.75 7.20 1.86
N GLY A 229 -6.86 6.20 1.85
CA GLY A 229 -6.13 5.79 0.65
C GLY A 229 -7.03 5.36 -0.49
N GLY A 230 -8.09 4.59 -0.21
CA GLY A 230 -9.10 4.20 -1.20
C GLY A 230 -9.86 5.39 -1.79
N VAL A 231 -10.31 6.31 -0.93
CA VAL A 231 -10.97 7.54 -1.35
C VAL A 231 -10.03 8.40 -2.20
N TRP A 232 -8.78 8.57 -1.77
CA TRP A 232 -7.78 9.31 -2.51
C TRP A 232 -7.50 8.69 -3.89
N VAL A 233 -7.35 7.36 -3.98
CA VAL A 233 -7.17 6.64 -5.24
C VAL A 233 -8.35 6.86 -6.17
N TRP A 234 -9.58 6.81 -5.62
CA TRP A 234 -10.80 7.01 -6.41
C TRP A 234 -10.82 8.35 -7.12
N PHE A 235 -10.43 9.42 -6.44
CA PHE A 235 -10.47 10.78 -7.00
C PHE A 235 -9.18 11.16 -7.75
N SER A 236 -8.01 10.73 -7.31
CA SER A 236 -6.73 11.27 -7.78
C SER A 236 -6.08 10.43 -8.87
N ILE A 237 -6.20 9.09 -8.81
CA ILE A 237 -5.51 8.22 -9.78
C ILE A 237 -6.39 8.03 -11.03
N PRO A 238 -5.91 8.43 -12.23
CA PRO A 238 -6.60 8.15 -13.48
C PRO A 238 -6.42 6.67 -13.86
N GLU A 239 -7.32 6.12 -14.69
CA GLU A 239 -7.13 4.82 -15.28
C GLU A 239 -6.05 4.87 -16.37
N THR A 240 -5.03 4.04 -16.22
CA THR A 240 -3.87 4.00 -17.13
C THR A 240 -3.90 2.79 -18.08
N ALA A 241 -4.85 1.88 -17.90
CA ALA A 241 -4.95 0.66 -18.68
C ALA A 241 -5.12 0.94 -20.18
N GLY A 242 -4.33 0.26 -21.01
CA GLY A 242 -4.44 0.37 -22.47
C GLY A 242 -4.00 1.71 -23.06
N ARG A 243 -3.39 2.60 -22.27
CA ARG A 243 -2.89 3.90 -22.74
C ARG A 243 -1.42 3.81 -23.14
N SER A 244 -1.08 4.42 -24.28
CA SER A 244 0.32 4.62 -24.65
C SER A 244 0.95 5.74 -23.81
N LEU A 245 2.28 5.74 -23.68
CA LEU A 245 3.02 6.79 -22.97
C LEU A 245 2.70 8.20 -23.50
N GLU A 246 2.46 8.33 -24.80
CA GLU A 246 2.09 9.59 -25.46
C GLU A 246 0.67 10.06 -25.03
N SER A 247 -0.27 9.12 -24.88
CA SER A 247 -1.61 9.44 -24.38
C SER A 247 -1.62 9.82 -22.91
N MET A 248 -0.65 9.31 -22.13
CA MET A 248 -0.43 9.71 -20.74
C MET A 248 0.04 11.17 -20.64
N ASP A 249 0.95 11.61 -21.51
CA ASP A 249 1.40 12.99 -21.52
C ASP A 249 0.25 13.96 -21.83
N ARG A 250 -0.65 13.61 -22.75
CA ARG A 250 -1.87 14.38 -23.03
C ARG A 250 -2.82 14.41 -21.83
N LEU A 251 -2.98 13.29 -21.11
CA LEU A 251 -3.84 13.20 -19.93
C LEU A 251 -3.40 14.19 -18.84
N PHE A 252 -2.09 14.30 -18.61
CA PHE A 252 -1.52 15.19 -17.59
C PHE A 252 -1.27 16.63 -18.08
N ALA A 253 -1.38 16.89 -19.38
CA ALA A 253 -1.38 18.25 -19.93
C ALA A 253 -2.71 18.98 -19.72
N LEU A 254 -3.81 18.24 -19.52
CA LEU A 254 -5.12 18.82 -19.19
C LEU A 254 -5.17 19.22 -17.71
N PRO A 255 -5.86 20.31 -17.35
CA PRO A 255 -6.12 20.62 -15.96
C PRO A 255 -6.84 19.45 -15.28
N TRP A 256 -6.38 19.06 -14.09
CA TRP A 256 -6.87 17.89 -13.34
C TRP A 256 -8.38 17.94 -12.99
N TYR A 257 -9.02 19.08 -13.17
CA TYR A 257 -10.46 19.31 -12.93
C TYR A 257 -11.33 19.23 -14.21
N LYS A 258 -10.76 18.87 -15.34
CA LYS A 258 -11.49 18.55 -16.58
C LYS A 258 -11.41 17.04 -16.85
#